data_746f50eaab1a6bd91969f5d34c229aa3
#
_entry.id   746f50eaab1a6bd91969f5d34c229aa3
#
_cell.length_a   1.000
_cell.length_b   1.000
_cell.length_c   1.000
_cell.angle_alpha   90.00
_cell.angle_beta   90.00
_cell.angle_gamma   90.00
#
_symmetry.space_group_name_H-M   'P 1'
#
loop_
_entity.id
_entity.type
_entity.pdbx_description
1 polymer ?
#
loop_
_entity_poly.entity_id
_entity_poly.type
_entity_poly.pdbx_seq_one_letter_code
_entity_poly.pdbx_strand_id
1 'polypeptide(L)'
;MNCANRLGCKMAASALVAASMLLSAAGLACAQDASAAANLSGADRDKVLLDNAKKEGMLTIYSSLPQPDNKALADGFTKKYGIKVTIWRGSSEKITQRAVTENRAGRYEADMALASASGIEPLYREKLLQEVKSPVLAELLPQAVLEHRPYASLFFNVLAQTYNTNQINKDELPKTYKDLTNPKWKGKVGIEAEDYDWFAEAVKSIGEQEGLKVFRDIVTTNGISVRSGHTLLTNLVAAGEVPLALTVYNYSADQAKHNGAPVDWFFIGNPIARPVGLGVMNKAPHPYAAVLFFDFALGKEGQEILAKRDFTTANKTVASSMDRSKLKVIDNAVMLDQADKWQKLYDDVIKSKSK
;
A
#
# COMPACT_ATOMS: atom_id res chain seq x y z
N MET A 1 -62.43 50.20 -44.40
CA MET A 1 -63.05 49.42 -45.49
C MET A 1 -62.43 48.07 -45.54
N ASN A 2 -63.28 47.04 -45.26
CA ASN A 2 -63.28 45.66 -45.70
C ASN A 2 -62.03 44.81 -45.42
N CYS A 3 -62.19 43.86 -44.54
CA CYS A 3 -62.99 42.59 -44.55
C CYS A 3 -62.24 41.43 -45.22
N ALA A 4 -62.04 40.40 -44.39
CA ALA A 4 -62.19 38.95 -44.67
C ALA A 4 -61.05 38.28 -45.47
N ASN A 5 -60.50 37.15 -45.05
CA ASN A 5 -61.04 35.82 -44.75
C ASN A 5 -59.92 34.96 -44.16
N ARG A 6 -60.07 34.39 -43.10
CA ARG A 6 -60.45 33.04 -42.67
C ARG A 6 -60.10 31.85 -43.56
N LEU A 7 -59.60 30.90 -42.86
CA LEU A 7 -59.55 29.44 -43.02
C LEU A 7 -58.27 28.83 -43.58
N GLY A 8 -57.66 28.01 -42.75
CA GLY A 8 -57.36 26.64 -43.07
C GLY A 8 -55.87 26.29 -43.03
N CYS A 9 -55.36 25.79 -41.95
CA CYS A 9 -54.81 24.45 -41.94
C CYS A 9 -54.33 24.06 -40.52
N LYS A 10 -55.17 23.40 -39.86
CA LYS A 10 -54.76 22.50 -38.74
C LYS A 10 -54.17 21.26 -39.36
N MET A 11 -53.24 20.61 -38.62
CA MET A 11 -52.59 19.32 -38.84
C MET A 11 -51.20 19.41 -39.47
N ALA A 12 -50.20 19.51 -38.59
CA ALA A 12 -48.85 18.88 -38.70
C ALA A 12 -47.98 19.26 -37.47
N ALA A 13 -48.38 18.90 -36.28
CA ALA A 13 -47.57 19.07 -35.08
C ALA A 13 -47.80 17.90 -34.09
N SER A 14 -47.57 16.68 -34.50
CA SER A 14 -47.66 15.51 -33.61
C SER A 14 -46.83 14.34 -34.14
N ALA A 15 -45.55 14.50 -34.37
CA ALA A 15 -44.66 13.38 -34.71
C ALA A 15 -43.19 13.67 -34.48
N LEU A 16 -42.82 14.37 -33.39
CA LEU A 16 -41.37 14.63 -33.08
C LEU A 16 -41.06 14.70 -31.58
N VAL A 17 -41.78 13.95 -30.75
CA VAL A 17 -41.49 13.84 -29.28
C VAL A 17 -41.25 12.40 -28.83
N ALA A 18 -41.22 11.43 -29.74
CA ALA A 18 -41.05 10.00 -29.37
C ALA A 18 -39.65 9.43 -29.63
N ALA A 19 -38.64 10.22 -29.93
CA ALA A 19 -37.29 9.73 -30.28
C ALA A 19 -36.18 10.17 -29.32
N SER A 20 -36.44 10.72 -28.13
CA SER A 20 -35.42 11.22 -27.19
C SER A 20 -35.38 10.48 -25.84
N MET A 21 -36.02 9.35 -25.67
CA MET A 21 -36.04 8.58 -24.41
C MET A 21 -35.38 7.21 -24.49
N LEU A 22 -34.37 7.04 -25.31
CA LEU A 22 -33.66 5.77 -25.45
C LEU A 22 -32.15 5.98 -25.48
N LEU A 23 -31.55 6.74 -24.53
CA LEU A 23 -30.12 6.72 -24.29
C LEU A 23 -29.84 7.33 -22.92
N SER A 24 -30.08 6.64 -21.84
CA SER A 24 -29.46 6.89 -20.53
C SER A 24 -29.72 5.69 -19.59
N ALA A 25 -29.54 4.48 -20.08
CA ALA A 25 -29.26 3.35 -19.20
C ALA A 25 -27.76 3.20 -19.06
N ALA A 26 -27.05 4.28 -18.68
CA ALA A 26 -25.79 4.12 -17.99
C ALA A 26 -26.18 3.44 -16.67
N GLY A 27 -25.94 2.13 -16.58
CA GLY A 27 -26.24 1.35 -15.40
C GLY A 27 -25.62 2.02 -14.19
N LEU A 28 -26.46 2.53 -13.31
CA LEU A 28 -26.11 2.70 -11.92
C LEU A 28 -25.70 1.31 -11.46
N ALA A 29 -24.41 1.02 -11.44
CA ALA A 29 -23.89 -0.15 -10.76
C ALA A 29 -24.38 -0.04 -9.31
N CYS A 30 -25.46 -0.74 -9.00
CA CYS A 30 -25.95 -0.86 -7.64
C CYS A 30 -24.82 -1.51 -6.85
N ALA A 31 -24.22 -0.77 -5.92
CA ALA A 31 -23.25 -1.32 -5.01
C ALA A 31 -23.87 -2.57 -4.36
N GLN A 32 -23.31 -3.73 -4.67
CA GLN A 32 -23.73 -4.99 -4.08
C GLN A 32 -23.05 -5.15 -2.71
N ASP A 33 -23.75 -5.78 -1.79
CA ASP A 33 -23.10 -6.21 -0.55
C ASP A 33 -22.08 -7.29 -0.90
N ALA A 34 -20.80 -7.00 -0.65
CA ALA A 34 -19.71 -7.90 -0.98
C ALA A 34 -19.72 -9.19 -0.15
N SER A 35 -20.57 -9.29 0.88
CA SER A 35 -20.63 -10.43 1.80
C SER A 35 -20.96 -11.77 1.10
N ALA A 36 -21.79 -11.75 0.06
CA ALA A 36 -22.12 -12.96 -0.69
C ALA A 36 -20.88 -13.58 -1.35
N ALA A 37 -20.07 -12.77 -2.04
CA ALA A 37 -18.82 -13.23 -2.66
C ALA A 37 -17.77 -13.60 -1.60
N ALA A 38 -17.63 -12.77 -0.55
CA ALA A 38 -16.63 -12.90 0.49
C ALA A 38 -16.83 -14.15 1.39
N ASN A 39 -18.06 -14.63 1.53
CA ASN A 39 -18.41 -15.80 2.34
C ASN A 39 -18.56 -17.10 1.53
N LEU A 40 -18.26 -17.09 0.23
CA LEU A 40 -18.29 -18.30 -0.59
C LEU A 40 -17.37 -19.37 0.01
N SER A 41 -17.88 -20.61 0.08
CA SER A 41 -17.18 -21.78 0.64
C SER A 41 -17.61 -23.05 -0.07
N GLY A 42 -16.94 -24.18 0.24
CA GLY A 42 -17.27 -25.48 -0.33
C GLY A 42 -16.55 -25.78 -1.65
N ALA A 43 -16.81 -26.97 -2.22
CA ALA A 43 -16.07 -27.49 -3.38
C ALA A 43 -16.24 -26.67 -4.66
N ASP A 44 -17.37 -26.01 -4.83
CA ASP A 44 -17.68 -25.21 -6.03
C ASP A 44 -17.28 -23.73 -5.91
N ARG A 45 -16.65 -23.31 -4.77
CA ARG A 45 -16.31 -21.92 -4.49
C ARG A 45 -15.59 -21.25 -5.66
N ASP A 46 -14.51 -21.85 -6.12
CA ASP A 46 -13.64 -21.24 -7.13
C ASP A 46 -14.35 -21.12 -8.48
N LYS A 47 -15.19 -22.11 -8.83
CA LYS A 47 -16.00 -22.06 -10.05
C LYS A 47 -17.05 -20.95 -9.97
N VAL A 48 -17.81 -20.89 -8.87
CA VAL A 48 -18.84 -19.85 -8.65
C VAL A 48 -18.21 -18.46 -8.65
N LEU A 49 -17.08 -18.30 -7.97
CA LEU A 49 -16.34 -17.05 -7.92
C LEU A 49 -15.90 -16.61 -9.32
N LEU A 50 -15.26 -17.49 -10.08
CA LEU A 50 -14.77 -17.20 -11.41
C LEU A 50 -15.90 -16.86 -12.39
N ASP A 51 -16.98 -17.67 -12.40
CA ASP A 51 -18.11 -17.50 -13.33
C ASP A 51 -18.82 -16.15 -13.10
N ASN A 52 -18.97 -15.71 -11.84
CA ASN A 52 -19.58 -14.42 -11.52
C ASN A 52 -18.60 -13.25 -11.75
N ALA A 53 -17.33 -13.38 -11.38
CA ALA A 53 -16.31 -12.38 -11.66
C ALA A 53 -16.15 -12.09 -13.16
N LYS A 54 -16.29 -13.12 -14.03
CA LYS A 54 -16.30 -12.95 -15.48
C LYS A 54 -17.53 -12.20 -15.99
N LYS A 55 -18.68 -12.34 -15.34
CA LYS A 55 -19.89 -11.56 -15.68
C LYS A 55 -19.74 -10.09 -15.30
N GLU A 56 -19.04 -9.81 -14.17
CA GLU A 56 -18.68 -8.45 -13.77
C GLU A 56 -17.65 -7.83 -14.73
N GLY A 57 -16.68 -8.62 -15.21
CA GLY A 57 -15.75 -8.29 -16.28
C GLY A 57 -14.68 -7.26 -15.96
N MET A 58 -14.77 -6.60 -14.80
CA MET A 58 -13.82 -5.58 -14.37
C MET A 58 -13.76 -5.44 -12.85
N LEU A 59 -12.71 -4.78 -12.35
CA LEU A 59 -12.64 -4.27 -10.98
C LEU A 59 -11.81 -3.00 -10.91
N THR A 60 -12.06 -2.19 -9.88
CA THR A 60 -11.32 -0.96 -9.59
C THR A 60 -10.59 -1.07 -8.26
N ILE A 61 -9.29 -0.80 -8.27
CA ILE A 61 -8.43 -0.84 -7.08
C ILE A 61 -7.91 0.57 -6.77
N TYR A 62 -8.09 1.03 -5.53
CA TYR A 62 -7.39 2.20 -5.00
C TYR A 62 -6.08 1.72 -4.39
N SER A 63 -4.94 2.15 -4.96
CA SER A 63 -3.63 1.59 -4.63
C SER A 63 -2.58 2.65 -4.36
N SER A 64 -1.76 2.40 -3.33
CA SER A 64 -0.57 3.21 -3.02
C SER A 64 0.72 2.67 -3.67
N LEU A 65 0.68 1.50 -4.31
CA LEU A 65 1.85 0.94 -5.00
C LEU A 65 2.37 1.85 -6.10
N PRO A 66 3.67 1.79 -6.42
CA PRO A 66 4.22 2.39 -7.63
C PRO A 66 3.53 1.85 -8.90
N GLN A 67 3.43 2.70 -9.92
CA GLN A 67 2.69 2.36 -11.14
C GLN A 67 3.19 1.07 -11.85
N PRO A 68 4.51 0.82 -11.97
CA PRO A 68 5.00 -0.42 -12.60
C PRO A 68 4.58 -1.69 -11.86
N ASP A 69 4.49 -1.63 -10.51
CA ASP A 69 4.14 -2.76 -9.67
C ASP A 69 2.64 -3.05 -9.72
N ASN A 70 1.83 -1.99 -9.68
CA ASN A 70 0.41 -2.06 -9.93
C ASN A 70 0.10 -2.72 -11.28
N LYS A 71 0.81 -2.27 -12.34
CA LYS A 71 0.65 -2.81 -13.69
C LYS A 71 0.99 -4.29 -13.76
N ALA A 72 2.07 -4.71 -13.12
CA ALA A 72 2.50 -6.12 -13.14
C ALA A 72 1.44 -7.06 -12.53
N LEU A 73 0.85 -6.68 -11.38
CA LEU A 73 -0.24 -7.44 -10.76
C LEU A 73 -1.52 -7.43 -11.62
N ALA A 74 -1.90 -6.27 -12.12
CA ALA A 74 -3.08 -6.11 -12.98
C ALA A 74 -2.97 -6.92 -14.27
N ASP A 75 -1.83 -6.86 -14.94
CA ASP A 75 -1.57 -7.62 -16.17
C ASP A 75 -1.59 -9.14 -15.92
N GLY A 76 -0.99 -9.60 -14.79
CA GLY A 76 -1.02 -11.00 -14.40
C GLY A 76 -2.44 -11.52 -14.20
N PHE A 77 -3.26 -10.77 -13.46
CA PHE A 77 -4.66 -11.09 -13.23
C PHE A 77 -5.47 -11.09 -14.52
N THR A 78 -5.34 -10.03 -15.32
CA THR A 78 -6.05 -9.90 -16.60
C THR A 78 -5.66 -11.01 -17.57
N LYS A 79 -4.36 -11.36 -17.65
CA LYS A 79 -3.88 -12.46 -18.49
C LYS A 79 -4.50 -13.80 -18.08
N LYS A 80 -4.64 -14.05 -16.79
CA LYS A 80 -5.16 -15.31 -16.27
C LYS A 80 -6.68 -15.44 -16.43
N TYR A 81 -7.42 -14.38 -16.13
CA TYR A 81 -8.88 -14.45 -15.99
C TYR A 81 -9.66 -13.69 -17.05
N GLY A 82 -9.03 -12.84 -17.86
CA GLY A 82 -9.68 -12.02 -18.87
C GLY A 82 -10.45 -10.82 -18.27
N ILE A 83 -10.29 -10.52 -16.98
CA ILE A 83 -11.01 -9.47 -16.27
C ILE A 83 -10.16 -8.21 -16.25
N LYS A 84 -10.75 -7.06 -16.62
CA LYS A 84 -10.04 -5.77 -16.66
C LYS A 84 -9.80 -5.22 -15.25
N VAL A 85 -8.58 -4.77 -14.98
CA VAL A 85 -8.26 -4.07 -13.73
C VAL A 85 -8.02 -2.60 -13.99
N THR A 86 -8.78 -1.75 -13.31
CA THR A 86 -8.58 -0.30 -13.30
C THR A 86 -7.93 0.10 -11.98
N ILE A 87 -6.89 0.94 -12.04
CA ILE A 87 -6.16 1.37 -10.84
C ILE A 87 -6.23 2.89 -10.73
N TRP A 88 -6.75 3.35 -9.61
CA TRP A 88 -6.54 4.72 -9.17
C TRP A 88 -5.41 4.75 -8.15
N ARG A 89 -4.35 5.50 -8.47
CA ARG A 89 -3.17 5.59 -7.60
C ARG A 89 -3.18 6.87 -6.77
N GLY A 90 -2.98 6.72 -5.46
CA GLY A 90 -2.84 7.81 -4.51
C GLY A 90 -1.90 7.44 -3.36
N SER A 91 -1.57 8.40 -2.48
CA SER A 91 -0.98 8.06 -1.19
C SER A 91 -2.01 7.32 -0.32
N SER A 92 -1.56 6.62 0.72
CA SER A 92 -2.46 5.88 1.62
C SER A 92 -3.52 6.78 2.24
N GLU A 93 -3.17 8.00 2.64
CA GLU A 93 -4.07 9.00 3.20
C GLU A 93 -5.11 9.47 2.18
N LYS A 94 -4.69 9.70 0.92
CA LYS A 94 -5.60 10.07 -0.17
C LYS A 94 -6.58 8.96 -0.52
N ILE A 95 -6.15 7.69 -0.43
CA ILE A 95 -7.03 6.52 -0.61
C ILE A 95 -8.12 6.54 0.45
N THR A 96 -7.75 6.70 1.72
CA THR A 96 -8.71 6.77 2.82
C THR A 96 -9.67 7.94 2.63
N GLN A 97 -9.14 9.14 2.42
CA GLN A 97 -9.95 10.36 2.26
C GLN A 97 -10.97 10.22 1.12
N ARG A 98 -10.52 9.68 -0.02
CA ARG A 98 -11.37 9.47 -1.19
C ARG A 98 -12.46 8.44 -0.90
N ALA A 99 -12.10 7.25 -0.42
CA ALA A 99 -13.06 6.19 -0.14
C ALA A 99 -14.10 6.58 0.91
N VAL A 100 -13.69 7.27 1.99
CA VAL A 100 -14.62 7.79 3.01
C VAL A 100 -15.55 8.85 2.44
N THR A 101 -15.02 9.78 1.64
CA THR A 101 -15.83 10.85 1.02
C THR A 101 -16.86 10.28 0.05
N GLU A 102 -16.45 9.35 -0.81
CA GLU A 102 -17.33 8.67 -1.76
C GLU A 102 -18.41 7.86 -1.04
N ASN A 103 -18.04 7.10 -0.02
CA ASN A 103 -19.00 6.32 0.78
C ASN A 103 -20.05 7.22 1.44
N ARG A 104 -19.64 8.32 2.07
CA ARG A 104 -20.56 9.30 2.69
C ARG A 104 -21.50 9.96 1.68
N ALA A 105 -21.05 10.07 0.42
CA ALA A 105 -21.86 10.57 -0.68
C ALA A 105 -22.72 9.48 -1.37
N GLY A 106 -22.73 8.24 -0.87
CA GLY A 106 -23.43 7.10 -1.47
C GLY A 106 -22.86 6.65 -2.82
N ARG A 107 -21.59 7.01 -3.10
CA ARG A 107 -20.87 6.60 -4.31
C ARG A 107 -19.87 5.52 -3.95
N TYR A 108 -19.87 4.44 -4.71
CA TYR A 108 -19.05 3.27 -4.46
C TYR A 108 -18.28 2.94 -5.75
N GLU A 109 -17.09 3.50 -5.90
CA GLU A 109 -16.30 3.38 -7.13
C GLU A 109 -15.16 2.36 -7.00
N ALA A 110 -14.69 2.12 -5.76
CA ALA A 110 -13.63 1.17 -5.50
C ALA A 110 -14.18 -0.20 -5.11
N ASP A 111 -13.61 -1.24 -5.69
CA ASP A 111 -13.84 -2.63 -5.29
C ASP A 111 -12.85 -3.06 -4.19
N MET A 112 -11.65 -2.51 -4.22
CA MET A 112 -10.56 -2.88 -3.30
C MET A 112 -9.72 -1.68 -2.91
N ALA A 113 -9.10 -1.77 -1.72
CA ALA A 113 -8.07 -0.87 -1.26
C ALA A 113 -6.76 -1.62 -1.02
N LEU A 114 -5.65 -1.06 -1.50
CA LEU A 114 -4.29 -1.54 -1.29
C LEU A 114 -3.45 -0.38 -0.76
N ALA A 115 -3.19 -0.39 0.54
CA ALA A 115 -2.57 0.74 1.23
C ALA A 115 -1.73 0.30 2.43
N SER A 116 -0.81 1.17 2.85
CA SER A 116 -0.08 1.02 4.12
C SER A 116 -1.00 1.21 5.33
N ALA A 117 -0.44 1.08 6.53
CA ALA A 117 -1.15 1.24 7.80
C ALA A 117 -2.01 2.49 7.88
N SER A 118 -1.47 3.63 7.48
CA SER A 118 -2.15 4.94 7.50
C SER A 118 -3.36 5.02 6.58
N GLY A 119 -3.50 4.09 5.63
CA GLY A 119 -4.66 4.01 4.74
C GLY A 119 -5.61 2.87 5.06
N ILE A 120 -5.11 1.66 5.29
CA ILE A 120 -5.97 0.48 5.43
C ILE A 120 -6.66 0.39 6.80
N GLU A 121 -5.98 0.75 7.88
CA GLU A 121 -6.54 0.70 9.23
C GLU A 121 -7.66 1.72 9.44
N PRO A 122 -7.58 2.99 8.97
CA PRO A 122 -8.72 3.90 9.00
C PRO A 122 -9.93 3.39 8.21
N LEU A 123 -9.74 2.75 7.04
CA LEU A 123 -10.85 2.16 6.28
C LEU A 123 -11.55 1.06 7.08
N TYR A 124 -10.79 0.25 7.81
CA TYR A 124 -11.35 -0.74 8.74
C TYR A 124 -12.18 -0.07 9.86
N ARG A 125 -11.63 0.96 10.52
CA ARG A 125 -12.31 1.69 11.61
C ARG A 125 -13.60 2.39 11.16
N GLU A 126 -13.63 2.87 9.92
CA GLU A 126 -14.83 3.43 9.26
C GLU A 126 -15.79 2.33 8.76
N LYS A 127 -15.48 1.04 8.99
CA LYS A 127 -16.28 -0.13 8.57
C LYS A 127 -16.51 -0.20 7.07
N LEU A 128 -15.54 0.22 6.28
CA LEU A 128 -15.61 0.23 4.82
C LEU A 128 -15.08 -1.05 4.18
N LEU A 129 -14.45 -1.95 4.95
CA LEU A 129 -13.89 -3.18 4.46
C LEU A 129 -14.78 -4.38 4.78
N GLN A 130 -14.79 -5.36 3.87
CA GLN A 130 -15.46 -6.65 3.98
C GLN A 130 -14.46 -7.72 4.38
N GLU A 131 -14.75 -8.47 5.43
CA GLU A 131 -14.00 -9.68 5.77
C GLU A 131 -14.19 -10.74 4.69
N VAL A 132 -13.09 -11.30 4.19
CA VAL A 132 -13.07 -12.33 3.15
C VAL A 132 -12.65 -13.67 3.75
N LYS A 133 -13.53 -14.66 3.66
CA LYS A 133 -13.22 -16.05 4.03
C LYS A 133 -12.60 -16.76 2.83
N SER A 134 -11.28 -16.71 2.75
CA SER A 134 -10.54 -17.34 1.65
C SER A 134 -9.55 -18.38 2.16
N PRO A 135 -9.48 -19.54 1.47
CA PRO A 135 -8.45 -20.55 1.76
C PRO A 135 -7.02 -20.02 1.59
N VAL A 136 -6.80 -19.01 0.76
CA VAL A 136 -5.48 -18.40 0.53
C VAL A 136 -4.85 -17.85 1.81
N LEU A 137 -5.68 -17.46 2.79
CA LEU A 137 -5.18 -16.92 4.07
C LEU A 137 -4.33 -17.93 4.83
N ALA A 138 -4.62 -19.24 4.67
CA ALA A 138 -3.82 -20.30 5.28
C ALA A 138 -2.41 -20.45 4.68
N GLU A 139 -2.16 -19.87 3.51
CA GLU A 139 -0.86 -19.85 2.86
C GLU A 139 0.04 -18.70 3.32
N LEU A 140 -0.54 -17.73 4.02
CA LEU A 140 0.19 -16.54 4.44
C LEU A 140 1.03 -16.81 5.72
N LEU A 141 2.03 -15.95 5.91
CA LEU A 141 2.76 -15.86 7.17
C LEU A 141 1.79 -15.46 8.29
N PRO A 142 1.92 -15.98 9.53
CA PRO A 142 1.02 -15.64 10.62
C PRO A 142 0.89 -14.12 10.85
N GLN A 143 1.98 -13.39 10.74
CA GLN A 143 1.99 -11.92 10.91
C GLN A 143 1.36 -11.15 9.73
N ALA A 144 0.99 -11.82 8.65
CA ALA A 144 0.30 -11.22 7.51
C ALA A 144 -1.23 -11.28 7.64
N VAL A 145 -1.74 -12.17 8.50
CA VAL A 145 -3.17 -12.33 8.79
C VAL A 145 -3.42 -11.78 10.18
N LEU A 146 -3.97 -10.59 10.24
CA LEU A 146 -4.27 -9.94 11.52
C LEU A 146 -5.62 -10.46 12.04
N GLU A 147 -5.63 -10.95 13.27
CA GLU A 147 -6.86 -11.41 13.93
C GLU A 147 -7.90 -10.28 13.96
N HIS A 148 -9.15 -10.61 13.63
CA HIS A 148 -10.29 -9.68 13.57
C HIS A 148 -10.14 -8.49 12.61
N ARG A 149 -9.25 -8.59 11.62
CA ARG A 149 -9.09 -7.57 10.59
C ARG A 149 -9.64 -8.05 9.24
N PRO A 150 -10.49 -7.26 8.55
CA PRO A 150 -11.05 -7.62 7.23
C PRO A 150 -10.08 -7.35 6.08
N TYR A 151 -8.77 -7.35 6.34
CA TYR A 151 -7.73 -7.23 5.33
C TYR A 151 -6.55 -8.13 5.68
N ALA A 152 -5.76 -8.49 4.68
CA ALA A 152 -4.52 -9.23 4.86
C ALA A 152 -3.34 -8.44 4.31
N SER A 153 -2.15 -8.69 4.83
CA SER A 153 -0.94 -8.08 4.28
C SER A 153 -0.60 -8.74 2.95
N LEU A 154 -0.50 -7.94 1.89
CA LEU A 154 -0.08 -8.40 0.58
C LEU A 154 1.44 -8.62 0.53
N PHE A 155 2.19 -7.74 1.16
CA PHE A 155 3.65 -7.81 1.31
C PHE A 155 4.08 -6.91 2.47
N PHE A 156 5.38 -6.93 2.76
CA PHE A 156 5.99 -6.10 3.80
C PHE A 156 6.98 -5.12 3.19
N ASN A 157 6.85 -3.85 3.53
CA ASN A 157 7.89 -2.85 3.31
C ASN A 157 8.91 -2.98 4.44
N VAL A 158 10.03 -3.64 4.17
CA VAL A 158 11.09 -3.83 5.17
C VAL A 158 12.06 -2.65 5.12
N LEU A 159 12.20 -1.98 6.25
CA LEU A 159 13.09 -0.84 6.40
C LEU A 159 14.51 -1.32 6.72
N ALA A 160 15.40 -1.10 5.80
CA ALA A 160 16.81 -1.50 5.87
C ALA A 160 17.73 -0.27 5.97
N GLN A 161 18.86 -0.44 6.66
CA GLN A 161 19.95 0.51 6.56
C GLN A 161 20.65 0.28 5.23
N THR A 162 20.71 1.34 4.40
CA THR A 162 21.24 1.26 3.03
C THR A 162 22.46 2.18 2.92
N TYR A 163 23.55 1.69 2.33
CA TYR A 163 24.79 2.43 2.24
C TYR A 163 25.36 2.42 0.82
N ASN A 164 26.17 3.45 0.53
CA ASN A 164 26.92 3.51 -0.73
C ASN A 164 28.22 2.71 -0.59
N THR A 165 28.39 1.67 -1.42
CA THR A 165 29.50 0.73 -1.36
C THR A 165 30.84 1.33 -1.82
N ASN A 166 30.82 2.47 -2.53
CA ASN A 166 32.03 3.21 -2.89
C ASN A 166 32.57 4.08 -1.74
N GLN A 167 31.73 4.35 -0.72
CA GLN A 167 32.11 5.26 0.36
C GLN A 167 32.23 4.60 1.73
N ILE A 168 31.57 3.45 1.93
CA ILE A 168 31.58 2.72 3.19
C ILE A 168 31.87 1.24 2.90
N ASN A 169 32.92 0.72 3.55
CA ASN A 169 33.22 -0.70 3.50
C ASN A 169 32.27 -1.51 4.41
N LYS A 170 31.96 -2.72 4.02
CA LYS A 170 31.06 -3.60 4.77
C LYS A 170 31.52 -3.84 6.21
N ASP A 171 32.83 -3.92 6.45
CA ASP A 171 33.40 -4.16 7.78
C ASP A 171 33.30 -2.95 8.71
N GLU A 172 33.03 -1.76 8.17
CA GLU A 172 32.88 -0.51 8.93
C GLU A 172 31.44 -0.23 9.37
N LEU A 173 30.47 -1.07 8.90
CA LEU A 173 29.06 -0.86 9.17
C LEU A 173 28.73 -0.93 10.67
N PRO A 174 27.80 -0.09 11.15
CA PRO A 174 27.38 -0.11 12.55
C PRO A 174 26.60 -1.40 12.83
N LYS A 175 26.88 -2.03 13.97
CA LYS A 175 26.18 -3.25 14.43
C LYS A 175 25.03 -2.93 15.37
N THR A 176 25.09 -1.77 16.01
CA THR A 176 24.05 -1.26 16.92
C THR A 176 23.76 0.20 16.61
N TYR A 177 22.58 0.70 17.00
CA TYR A 177 22.30 2.15 16.88
C TYR A 177 23.29 3.00 17.68
N LYS A 178 23.82 2.48 18.80
CA LYS A 178 24.84 3.18 19.59
C LYS A 178 26.14 3.41 18.81
N ASP A 179 26.50 2.53 17.89
CA ASP A 179 27.72 2.70 17.07
C ASP A 179 27.63 3.94 16.17
N LEU A 180 26.42 4.39 15.86
CA LEU A 180 26.17 5.62 15.10
C LEU A 180 26.45 6.90 15.89
N THR A 181 26.72 6.84 17.21
CA THR A 181 27.17 7.99 17.99
C THR A 181 28.64 8.30 17.74
N ASN A 182 29.40 7.41 17.11
CA ASN A 182 30.82 7.63 16.79
C ASN A 182 30.93 8.80 15.79
N PRO A 183 31.84 9.79 16.04
CA PRO A 183 32.07 10.94 15.17
C PRO A 183 32.44 10.61 13.71
N LYS A 184 32.90 9.40 13.41
CA LYS A 184 33.17 8.96 12.03
C LYS A 184 31.93 9.04 11.11
N TRP A 185 30.73 9.06 11.68
CA TRP A 185 29.45 9.16 10.98
C TRP A 185 28.98 10.60 10.75
N LYS A 186 29.75 11.60 11.18
CA LYS A 186 29.38 13.01 11.06
C LYS A 186 29.11 13.40 9.61
N GLY A 187 27.87 13.90 9.36
CA GLY A 187 27.41 14.31 8.04
C GLY A 187 27.14 13.17 7.06
N LYS A 188 27.20 11.90 7.50
CA LYS A 188 27.05 10.73 6.61
C LYS A 188 25.67 10.05 6.71
N VAL A 189 24.88 10.39 7.72
CA VAL A 189 23.64 9.66 8.03
C VAL A 189 22.41 10.40 7.50
N GLY A 190 21.53 9.69 6.83
CA GLY A 190 20.24 10.19 6.38
C GLY A 190 19.06 9.35 6.86
N ILE A 191 17.87 9.94 6.87
CA ILE A 191 16.63 9.28 7.27
C ILE A 191 15.45 9.88 6.51
N GLU A 192 14.38 9.10 6.33
CA GLU A 192 13.13 9.60 5.73
C GLU A 192 12.32 10.41 6.74
N ALA A 193 11.64 11.45 6.29
CA ALA A 193 11.02 12.49 7.13
C ALA A 193 9.82 12.02 7.97
N GLU A 194 9.14 10.95 7.58
CA GLU A 194 7.88 10.49 8.20
C GLU A 194 7.99 9.09 8.83
N ASP A 195 9.23 8.59 9.05
CA ASP A 195 9.47 7.23 9.56
C ASP A 195 9.40 7.13 11.10
N TYR A 196 8.42 7.83 11.70
CA TYR A 196 8.22 7.83 13.16
C TYR A 196 7.84 6.45 13.72
N ASP A 197 7.20 5.61 12.94
CA ASP A 197 6.82 4.24 13.33
C ASP A 197 8.04 3.30 13.39
N TRP A 198 8.96 3.41 12.40
CA TRP A 198 10.25 2.74 12.47
C TRP A 198 11.07 3.23 13.67
N PHE A 199 11.10 4.54 13.87
CA PHE A 199 11.79 5.16 15.01
C PHE A 199 11.25 4.63 16.34
N ALA A 200 9.92 4.51 16.46
CA ALA A 200 9.28 3.93 17.63
C ALA A 200 9.78 2.52 17.92
N GLU A 201 9.80 1.64 16.91
CA GLU A 201 10.26 0.26 17.08
C GLU A 201 11.77 0.18 17.33
N ALA A 202 12.58 1.01 16.67
CA ALA A 202 14.02 1.11 16.92
C ALA A 202 14.31 1.57 18.36
N VAL A 203 13.63 2.60 18.83
CA VAL A 203 13.75 3.10 20.22
C VAL A 203 13.30 2.04 21.22
N LYS A 204 12.14 1.41 21.02
CA LYS A 204 11.63 0.36 21.90
C LYS A 204 12.57 -0.86 21.98
N SER A 205 13.27 -1.19 20.89
CA SER A 205 14.22 -2.31 20.85
C SER A 205 15.42 -2.13 21.79
N ILE A 206 15.74 -0.90 22.17
CA ILE A 206 16.83 -0.54 23.10
C ILE A 206 16.28 -0.31 24.53
N GLY A 207 14.95 -0.08 24.64
CA GLY A 207 14.27 0.49 25.80
C GLY A 207 14.04 1.99 25.62
N GLU A 208 12.81 2.45 25.84
CA GLU A 208 12.34 3.78 25.41
C GLU A 208 13.26 4.92 25.86
N GLN A 209 13.67 4.95 27.15
CA GLN A 209 14.52 6.03 27.66
C GLN A 209 15.93 6.02 27.05
N GLU A 210 16.57 4.84 27.04
CA GLU A 210 17.93 4.71 26.49
C GLU A 210 17.92 4.91 24.96
N GLY A 211 16.92 4.36 24.27
CA GLY A 211 16.75 4.54 22.82
C GLY A 211 16.61 6.01 22.42
N LEU A 212 15.75 6.76 23.10
CA LEU A 212 15.61 8.21 22.87
C LEU A 212 16.93 8.95 23.13
N LYS A 213 17.68 8.55 24.18
CA LYS A 213 18.99 9.13 24.45
C LYS A 213 19.97 8.83 23.32
N VAL A 214 20.06 7.58 22.86
CA VAL A 214 20.96 7.18 21.77
C VAL A 214 20.68 7.98 20.51
N PHE A 215 19.41 8.12 20.09
CA PHE A 215 19.08 8.90 18.89
C PHE A 215 19.37 10.39 19.05
N ARG A 216 19.14 10.98 20.24
CA ARG A 216 19.58 12.37 20.51
C ARG A 216 21.10 12.52 20.41
N ASP A 217 21.86 11.57 20.94
CA ASP A 217 23.32 11.58 20.87
C ASP A 217 23.80 11.47 19.41
N ILE A 218 23.18 10.60 18.59
CA ILE A 218 23.48 10.51 17.15
C ILE A 218 23.26 11.87 16.46
N VAL A 219 22.10 12.49 16.66
CA VAL A 219 21.76 13.77 16.02
C VAL A 219 22.69 14.89 16.52
N THR A 220 23.00 14.92 17.81
CA THR A 220 23.84 15.98 18.41
C THR A 220 25.28 15.86 17.95
N THR A 221 25.83 14.64 17.88
CA THR A 221 27.22 14.40 17.52
C THR A 221 27.45 14.48 16.01
N ASN A 222 26.55 13.89 15.22
CA ASN A 222 26.81 13.64 13.81
C ASN A 222 25.88 14.42 12.86
N GLY A 223 24.76 14.89 13.35
CA GLY A 223 23.68 15.38 12.49
C GLY A 223 22.99 14.24 11.74
N ILE A 224 21.77 14.47 11.30
CA ILE A 224 21.04 13.56 10.40
C ILE A 224 20.47 14.41 9.28
N SER A 225 20.64 13.94 8.03
CA SER A 225 20.04 14.53 6.84
C SER A 225 18.63 13.98 6.66
N VAL A 226 17.60 14.79 6.93
CA VAL A 226 16.20 14.39 6.77
C VAL A 226 15.76 14.64 5.33
N ARG A 227 15.15 13.62 4.69
CA ARG A 227 14.69 13.68 3.31
C ARG A 227 13.26 13.15 3.18
N SER A 228 12.43 13.82 2.39
CA SER A 228 11.04 13.38 2.16
C SER A 228 10.95 12.44 0.99
N GLY A 229 10.55 11.21 1.25
CA GLY A 229 10.30 10.15 0.27
C GLY A 229 11.45 9.14 0.15
N HIS A 230 11.11 7.86 0.36
CA HIS A 230 12.05 6.74 0.29
C HIS A 230 12.77 6.63 -1.05
N THR A 231 12.07 6.90 -2.16
CA THR A 231 12.69 6.90 -3.51
C THR A 231 13.78 7.96 -3.62
N LEU A 232 13.53 9.16 -3.11
CA LEU A 232 14.55 10.23 -3.10
C LEU A 232 15.73 9.80 -2.23
N LEU A 233 15.48 9.29 -1.04
CA LEU A 233 16.53 8.85 -0.12
C LEU A 233 17.39 7.72 -0.75
N THR A 234 16.77 6.75 -1.42
CA THR A 234 17.49 5.69 -2.16
C THR A 234 18.40 6.28 -3.23
N ASN A 235 17.88 7.23 -4.02
CA ASN A 235 18.65 7.88 -5.09
C ASN A 235 19.85 8.69 -4.53
N LEU A 236 19.66 9.37 -3.40
CA LEU A 236 20.74 10.10 -2.73
C LEU A 236 21.85 9.17 -2.19
N VAL A 237 21.46 7.96 -1.72
CA VAL A 237 22.46 6.95 -1.36
C VAL A 237 23.20 6.46 -2.60
N ALA A 238 22.49 6.16 -3.67
CA ALA A 238 23.07 5.72 -4.94
C ALA A 238 24.05 6.77 -5.52
N ALA A 239 23.71 8.04 -5.43
CA ALA A 239 24.57 9.15 -5.86
C ALA A 239 25.73 9.43 -4.91
N GLY A 240 25.73 8.87 -3.69
CA GLY A 240 26.74 9.13 -2.66
C GLY A 240 26.57 10.44 -1.90
N GLU A 241 25.45 11.15 -2.06
CA GLU A 241 25.15 12.36 -1.32
C GLU A 241 24.73 12.06 0.14
N VAL A 242 24.16 10.89 0.38
CA VAL A 242 23.88 10.32 1.69
C VAL A 242 24.62 9.00 1.79
N PRO A 243 25.80 8.93 2.41
CA PRO A 243 26.59 7.70 2.47
C PRO A 243 25.88 6.52 3.14
N LEU A 244 25.07 6.78 4.18
CA LEU A 244 24.31 5.79 4.95
C LEU A 244 22.91 6.32 5.23
N ALA A 245 21.88 5.67 4.73
CA ALA A 245 20.48 5.94 5.10
C ALA A 245 19.99 4.92 6.13
N LEU A 246 19.21 5.37 7.12
CA LEU A 246 18.66 4.50 8.16
C LEU A 246 17.38 3.80 7.74
N THR A 247 16.61 4.38 6.83
CA THR A 247 15.28 3.91 6.47
C THR A 247 15.04 3.95 4.96
N VAL A 248 15.54 2.96 4.26
CA VAL A 248 15.23 2.69 2.85
C VAL A 248 14.48 1.36 2.79
N TYR A 249 13.50 1.24 1.93
CA TYR A 249 12.89 -0.06 1.68
C TYR A 249 13.89 -0.99 1.00
N ASN A 250 14.07 -2.20 1.54
CA ASN A 250 15.04 -3.18 1.01
C ASN A 250 14.84 -3.43 -0.49
N TYR A 251 13.58 -3.57 -0.96
CA TYR A 251 13.29 -3.77 -2.38
C TYR A 251 13.77 -2.59 -3.25
N SER A 252 13.70 -1.35 -2.74
CA SER A 252 14.19 -0.18 -3.49
C SER A 252 15.72 -0.19 -3.60
N ALA A 253 16.41 -0.64 -2.56
CA ALA A 253 17.86 -0.82 -2.59
C ALA A 253 18.25 -1.96 -3.54
N ASP A 254 17.53 -3.09 -3.52
CA ASP A 254 17.77 -4.21 -4.43
C ASP A 254 17.53 -3.80 -5.89
N GLN A 255 16.44 -3.09 -6.20
CA GLN A 255 16.17 -2.54 -7.53
C GLN A 255 17.27 -1.58 -7.99
N ALA A 256 17.74 -0.68 -7.12
CA ALA A 256 18.85 0.21 -7.44
C ALA A 256 20.13 -0.57 -7.71
N LYS A 257 20.44 -1.60 -6.92
CA LYS A 257 21.59 -2.49 -7.09
C LYS A 257 21.51 -3.28 -8.40
N HIS A 258 20.34 -3.84 -8.74
CA HIS A 258 20.11 -4.53 -10.03
C HIS A 258 20.31 -3.60 -11.22
N ASN A 259 20.04 -2.31 -11.06
CA ASN A 259 20.27 -1.27 -12.06
C ASN A 259 21.71 -0.74 -12.06
N GLY A 260 22.63 -1.36 -11.32
CA GLY A 260 24.05 -1.04 -11.31
C GLY A 260 24.47 0.08 -10.36
N ALA A 261 23.57 0.55 -9.46
CA ALA A 261 23.94 1.54 -8.46
C ALA A 261 24.89 0.91 -7.39
N PRO A 262 25.88 1.67 -6.90
CA PRO A 262 26.81 1.19 -5.87
C PRO A 262 26.16 1.24 -4.47
N VAL A 263 25.11 0.46 -4.27
CA VAL A 263 24.39 0.37 -3.00
C VAL A 263 24.31 -1.07 -2.52
N ASP A 264 24.28 -1.21 -1.19
CA ASP A 264 23.92 -2.45 -0.51
C ASP A 264 23.20 -2.10 0.81
N TRP A 265 22.60 -3.11 1.44
CA TRP A 265 21.84 -2.88 2.66
C TRP A 265 22.12 -3.94 3.72
N PHE A 266 21.78 -3.61 4.97
CA PHE A 266 21.93 -4.48 6.14
C PHE A 266 20.87 -4.12 7.19
N PHE A 267 20.84 -4.86 8.31
CA PHE A 267 19.99 -4.56 9.44
C PHE A 267 20.79 -4.29 10.71
N ILE A 268 20.36 -3.27 11.45
CA ILE A 268 20.75 -3.09 12.85
C ILE A 268 19.64 -3.72 13.69
N GLY A 269 19.94 -4.88 14.32
CA GLY A 269 18.94 -5.66 15.05
C GLY A 269 17.98 -6.43 14.14
N ASN A 270 16.75 -6.65 14.61
CA ASN A 270 15.72 -7.33 13.83
C ASN A 270 15.18 -6.41 12.73
N PRO A 271 14.90 -6.94 11.54
CA PRO A 271 14.28 -6.17 10.46
C PRO A 271 12.91 -5.63 10.87
N ILE A 272 12.73 -4.32 10.78
CA ILE A 272 11.44 -3.66 11.05
C ILE A 272 10.67 -3.57 9.74
N ALA A 273 9.40 -3.98 9.76
CA ALA A 273 8.59 -4.12 8.56
C ALA A 273 7.20 -3.48 8.73
N ARG A 274 6.79 -2.72 7.72
CA ARG A 274 5.43 -2.18 7.58
C ARG A 274 4.59 -3.14 6.75
N PRO A 275 3.48 -3.66 7.26
CA PRO A 275 2.55 -4.42 6.44
C PRO A 275 1.82 -3.49 5.47
N VAL A 276 1.65 -3.94 4.24
CA VAL A 276 0.82 -3.27 3.22
C VAL A 276 -0.42 -4.10 3.01
N GLY A 277 -1.55 -3.57 3.44
CA GLY A 277 -2.81 -4.28 3.49
C GLY A 277 -3.57 -4.25 2.17
N LEU A 278 -4.19 -5.37 1.84
CA LEU A 278 -5.15 -5.54 0.76
C LEU A 278 -6.52 -5.89 1.36
N GLY A 279 -7.53 -5.07 1.08
CA GLY A 279 -8.90 -5.26 1.57
C GLY A 279 -9.93 -5.11 0.46
N VAL A 280 -11.03 -5.88 0.56
CA VAL A 280 -12.20 -5.75 -0.30
C VAL A 280 -13.13 -4.71 0.32
N MET A 281 -13.69 -3.80 -0.48
CA MET A 281 -14.66 -2.81 0.00
C MET A 281 -16.00 -3.49 0.29
N ASN A 282 -16.68 -3.09 1.37
CA ASN A 282 -17.96 -3.69 1.77
C ASN A 282 -19.10 -3.41 0.80
N LYS A 283 -18.99 -2.36 0.00
CA LYS A 283 -19.92 -1.96 -1.07
C LYS A 283 -19.24 -1.98 -2.44
N ALA A 284 -18.42 -3.00 -2.66
CA ALA A 284 -17.72 -3.18 -3.93
C ALA A 284 -18.74 -3.30 -5.09
N PRO A 285 -18.60 -2.51 -6.18
CA PRO A 285 -19.44 -2.67 -7.38
C PRO A 285 -19.27 -4.04 -8.05
N HIS A 286 -18.06 -4.64 -7.95
CA HIS A 286 -17.70 -5.90 -8.58
C HIS A 286 -17.14 -6.88 -7.53
N PRO A 287 -17.99 -7.37 -6.59
CA PRO A 287 -17.52 -8.09 -5.40
C PRO A 287 -16.87 -9.44 -5.72
N TYR A 288 -17.34 -10.14 -6.76
CA TYR A 288 -16.75 -11.43 -7.15
C TYR A 288 -15.38 -11.25 -7.80
N ALA A 289 -15.22 -10.24 -8.66
CA ALA A 289 -13.91 -9.89 -9.23
C ALA A 289 -12.93 -9.42 -8.16
N ALA A 290 -13.40 -8.67 -7.16
CA ALA A 290 -12.59 -8.23 -6.03
C ALA A 290 -12.09 -9.40 -5.17
N VAL A 291 -12.96 -10.35 -4.80
CA VAL A 291 -12.57 -11.55 -4.04
C VAL A 291 -11.65 -12.44 -4.88
N LEU A 292 -11.90 -12.59 -6.17
CA LEU A 292 -11.03 -13.35 -7.07
C LEU A 292 -9.63 -12.71 -7.17
N PHE A 293 -9.57 -11.37 -7.21
CA PHE A 293 -8.29 -10.66 -7.20
C PHE A 293 -7.59 -10.79 -5.84
N PHE A 294 -8.32 -10.76 -4.74
CA PHE A 294 -7.79 -11.01 -3.40
C PHE A 294 -7.09 -12.37 -3.33
N ASP A 295 -7.77 -13.42 -3.80
CA ASP A 295 -7.22 -14.78 -3.84
C ASP A 295 -5.98 -14.86 -4.76
N PHE A 296 -6.03 -14.23 -5.93
CA PHE A 296 -4.91 -14.20 -6.87
C PHE A 296 -3.70 -13.46 -6.30
N ALA A 297 -3.91 -12.26 -5.76
CA ALA A 297 -2.83 -11.40 -5.30
C ALA A 297 -2.10 -11.96 -4.07
N LEU A 298 -2.83 -12.61 -3.16
CA LEU A 298 -2.29 -13.27 -1.98
C LEU A 298 -1.80 -14.69 -2.25
N GLY A 299 -2.30 -15.33 -3.30
CA GLY A 299 -1.91 -16.66 -3.73
C GLY A 299 -0.52 -16.66 -4.40
N LYS A 300 -0.02 -17.87 -4.64
CA LYS A 300 1.34 -18.08 -5.14
C LYS A 300 1.68 -17.25 -6.38
N GLU A 301 0.80 -17.19 -7.38
CA GLU A 301 1.08 -16.48 -8.65
C GLU A 301 1.25 -14.98 -8.47
N GLY A 302 0.32 -14.31 -7.76
CA GLY A 302 0.42 -12.88 -7.47
C GLY A 302 1.64 -12.55 -6.63
N GLN A 303 1.94 -13.41 -5.66
CA GLN A 303 3.11 -13.26 -4.80
C GLN A 303 4.43 -13.50 -5.56
N GLU A 304 4.48 -14.42 -6.53
CA GLU A 304 5.65 -14.59 -7.41
C GLU A 304 5.87 -13.37 -8.31
N ILE A 305 4.80 -12.70 -8.76
CA ILE A 305 4.91 -11.44 -9.50
C ILE A 305 5.59 -10.37 -8.63
N LEU A 306 5.18 -10.27 -7.37
CA LEU A 306 5.78 -9.32 -6.42
C LEU A 306 7.22 -9.70 -6.06
N ALA A 307 7.50 -10.98 -5.83
CA ALA A 307 8.85 -11.47 -5.53
C ALA A 307 9.86 -11.16 -6.65
N LYS A 308 9.44 -11.31 -7.91
CA LYS A 308 10.26 -10.93 -9.09
C LYS A 308 10.55 -9.43 -9.19
N ARG A 309 9.90 -8.64 -8.37
CA ARG A 309 10.06 -7.19 -8.24
C ARG A 309 10.68 -6.81 -6.90
N ASP A 310 11.36 -7.76 -6.26
CA ASP A 310 12.12 -7.63 -5.02
C ASP A 310 11.26 -7.35 -3.76
N PHE A 311 9.91 -7.45 -3.85
CA PHE A 311 9.07 -7.28 -2.67
C PHE A 311 9.20 -8.43 -1.67
N THR A 312 9.17 -8.11 -0.39
CA THR A 312 9.10 -9.10 0.70
C THR A 312 7.67 -9.60 0.85
N THR A 313 7.38 -10.70 0.20
CA THR A 313 6.03 -11.28 0.08
C THR A 313 5.47 -11.83 1.37
N ALA A 314 4.15 -11.86 1.48
CA ALA A 314 3.43 -12.38 2.66
C ALA A 314 3.12 -13.89 2.58
N ASN A 315 3.13 -14.49 1.38
CA ASN A 315 2.85 -15.92 1.20
C ASN A 315 4.08 -16.76 1.56
N LYS A 316 3.91 -17.72 2.50
CA LYS A 316 4.99 -18.56 3.02
C LYS A 316 5.54 -19.56 2.01
N THR A 317 4.78 -19.87 0.94
CA THR A 317 5.17 -20.83 -0.09
C THR A 317 6.06 -20.20 -1.17
N VAL A 318 6.17 -18.87 -1.23
CA VAL A 318 7.00 -18.14 -2.19
C VAL A 318 8.36 -17.85 -1.57
N ALA A 319 9.42 -18.09 -2.34
CA ALA A 319 10.79 -17.83 -1.90
C ALA A 319 11.02 -16.34 -1.59
N SER A 320 11.86 -16.07 -0.62
CA SER A 320 12.25 -14.72 -0.21
C SER A 320 13.78 -14.63 -0.12
N SER A 321 14.32 -13.49 -0.46
CA SER A 321 15.75 -13.18 -0.32
C SER A 321 16.21 -13.05 1.14
N MET A 322 15.25 -12.98 2.09
CA MET A 322 15.54 -12.80 3.50
C MET A 322 14.74 -13.78 4.38
N ASP A 323 15.24 -14.01 5.59
CA ASP A 323 14.54 -14.77 6.63
C ASP A 323 13.38 -13.95 7.22
N ARG A 324 12.17 -14.21 6.72
CA ARG A 324 10.94 -13.50 7.14
C ARG A 324 10.48 -13.85 8.55
N SER A 325 11.03 -14.92 9.18
CA SER A 325 10.70 -15.28 10.57
C SER A 325 11.21 -14.26 11.60
N LYS A 326 12.21 -13.48 11.24
CA LYS A 326 12.81 -12.43 12.07
C LYS A 326 12.17 -11.05 11.92
N LEU A 327 11.17 -10.91 11.03
CA LEU A 327 10.50 -9.64 10.83
C LEU A 327 9.80 -9.16 12.10
N LYS A 328 10.17 -7.97 12.56
CA LYS A 328 9.39 -7.21 13.53
C LYS A 328 8.35 -6.40 12.77
N VAL A 329 7.17 -6.98 12.62
CA VAL A 329 6.08 -6.31 11.90
C VAL A 329 5.43 -5.27 12.81
N ILE A 330 5.30 -4.05 12.31
CA ILE A 330 4.63 -2.95 13.00
C ILE A 330 3.13 -3.25 13.09
N ASP A 331 2.58 -3.16 14.29
CA ASP A 331 1.13 -3.25 14.49
C ASP A 331 0.48 -1.93 14.04
N ASN A 332 -0.29 -2.00 12.96
CA ASN A 332 -0.94 -0.85 12.35
C ASN A 332 -1.89 -0.12 13.32
N ALA A 333 -2.66 -0.88 14.13
CA ALA A 333 -3.62 -0.29 15.06
C ALA A 333 -2.91 0.42 16.20
N VAL A 334 -1.95 -0.27 16.83
CA VAL A 334 -1.15 0.30 17.93
C VAL A 334 -0.40 1.53 17.46
N MET A 335 0.17 1.49 16.26
CA MET A 335 0.92 2.62 15.74
C MET A 335 0.03 3.81 15.41
N LEU A 336 -1.17 3.57 14.86
CA LEU A 336 -2.14 4.64 14.59
C LEU A 336 -2.60 5.31 15.90
N ASP A 337 -2.85 4.51 16.96
CA ASP A 337 -3.27 5.04 18.27
C ASP A 337 -2.16 5.83 18.99
N GLN A 338 -0.90 5.55 18.68
CA GLN A 338 0.27 6.20 19.26
C GLN A 338 0.93 7.21 18.30
N ALA A 339 0.31 7.49 17.15
CA ALA A 339 0.91 8.30 16.09
C ALA A 339 1.36 9.69 16.61
N ASP A 340 0.48 10.41 17.31
CA ASP A 340 0.79 11.75 17.83
C ASP A 340 2.00 11.74 18.79
N LYS A 341 2.10 10.74 19.66
CA LYS A 341 3.25 10.58 20.57
C LYS A 341 4.53 10.40 19.79
N TRP A 342 4.54 9.44 18.87
CA TRP A 342 5.77 9.07 18.18
C TRP A 342 6.16 10.07 17.10
N GLN A 343 5.19 10.69 16.43
CA GLN A 343 5.44 11.79 15.50
C GLN A 343 6.10 12.96 16.23
N LYS A 344 5.54 13.38 17.39
CA LYS A 344 6.14 14.45 18.18
C LYS A 344 7.57 14.12 18.65
N LEU A 345 7.80 12.89 19.16
CA LEU A 345 9.11 12.46 19.58
C LEU A 345 10.11 12.41 18.40
N TYR A 346 9.64 11.98 17.24
CA TYR A 346 10.44 11.97 16.00
C TYR A 346 10.84 13.39 15.60
N ASP A 347 9.91 14.31 15.59
CA ASP A 347 10.15 15.72 15.26
C ASP A 347 11.11 16.36 16.27
N ASP A 348 10.91 16.13 17.57
CA ASP A 348 11.75 16.67 18.64
C ASP A 348 13.18 16.10 18.63
N VAL A 349 13.35 14.82 18.28
CA VAL A 349 14.66 14.15 18.33
C VAL A 349 15.40 14.25 16.99
N ILE A 350 14.69 13.99 15.89
CA ILE A 350 15.31 13.85 14.57
C ILE A 350 15.29 15.17 13.79
N LYS A 351 14.10 15.84 13.70
CA LYS A 351 13.93 16.99 12.81
C LYS A 351 14.41 18.31 13.44
N SER A 352 14.38 18.46 14.78
CA SER A 352 14.65 19.73 15.46
C SER A 352 16.07 20.29 15.24
N LYS A 353 17.02 19.46 14.84
CA LYS A 353 18.42 19.82 14.57
C LYS A 353 18.89 19.39 13.17
N SER A 354 17.96 18.96 12.29
CA SER A 354 18.28 18.65 10.91
C SER A 354 18.53 19.96 10.14
N LYS A 355 19.69 20.07 9.49
CA LYS A 355 20.01 21.15 8.55
C LYS A 355 19.65 20.76 7.14
#